data_f8bf2da853ca5e2afa38c7eb1d61dab4
#
_entry.id   f8bf2da853ca5e2afa38c7eb1d61dab4
#
_cell.length_a   1.000
_cell.length_b   1.000
_cell.length_c   1.000
_cell.angle_alpha   90.00
_cell.angle_beta   90.00
_cell.angle_gamma   90.00
#
_symmetry.space_group_name_H-M   'P 1'
#
loop_
_entity.id
_entity.type
_entity.pdbx_description
1 polymer ?
#
loop_
_entity_poly.entity_id
_entity_poly.type
_entity_poly.pdbx_seq_one_letter_code
_entity_poly.pdbx_strand_id
1 'polypeptide(L)'
;MKYLNFIFLLFSLHIVSAQEGDSISRKKIDAIRITEAPKIDGVLDELIWNSASVATNFIEREPNNGTPIPDSLHTEVRIVYDDLGIYFGAIMNDPNTSKIAKELTERDDIGNDDFFFILLNGYNDHQQSFEFIVTAAGVQWDAKLTNGNEDSSWNGVWYS
;
A
#
# COMPACT_ATOMS: atom_id res chain seq x y z
N MET A 1 -71.51 -2.16 -36.29
CA MET A 1 -70.96 -1.79 -34.94
C MET A 1 -69.56 -2.30 -34.91
N LYS A 2 -68.57 -1.39 -34.92
CA LYS A 2 -67.14 -1.71 -34.86
C LYS A 2 -66.66 -1.46 -33.45
N TYR A 3 -66.18 -2.48 -32.73
CA TYR A 3 -65.57 -2.34 -31.40
C TYR A 3 -64.12 -1.97 -31.60
N LEU A 4 -63.75 -0.78 -31.11
CA LEU A 4 -62.38 -0.29 -31.05
C LEU A 4 -61.78 -0.75 -29.73
N ASN A 5 -60.88 -1.74 -29.76
CA ASN A 5 -60.14 -2.19 -28.58
C ASN A 5 -58.99 -1.20 -28.30
N PHE A 6 -59.09 -0.48 -27.19
CA PHE A 6 -58.04 0.41 -26.68
C PHE A 6 -57.12 -0.42 -25.79
N ILE A 7 -55.93 -0.75 -26.29
CA ILE A 7 -54.87 -1.40 -25.49
C ILE A 7 -54.14 -0.33 -24.69
N PHE A 8 -54.34 -0.31 -23.36
CA PHE A 8 -53.63 0.54 -22.46
C PHE A 8 -52.25 -0.10 -22.13
N LEU A 9 -51.18 0.43 -22.74
CA LEU A 9 -49.79 0.00 -22.44
C LEU A 9 -49.32 0.67 -21.13
N LEU A 10 -49.38 -0.07 -20.03
CA LEU A 10 -48.83 0.36 -18.75
C LEU A 10 -47.27 0.32 -18.79
N PHE A 11 -46.67 1.48 -18.93
CA PHE A 11 -45.22 1.64 -18.81
C PHE A 11 -44.86 1.69 -17.35
N SER A 12 -44.41 0.59 -16.76
CA SER A 12 -43.87 0.58 -15.39
C SER A 12 -42.47 1.20 -15.38
N LEU A 13 -42.36 2.39 -14.80
CA LEU A 13 -41.08 3.07 -14.55
C LEU A 13 -40.40 2.37 -13.37
N HIS A 14 -39.44 1.49 -13.65
CA HIS A 14 -38.56 0.97 -12.61
C HIS A 14 -37.53 2.03 -12.26
N ILE A 15 -37.68 2.66 -11.08
CA ILE A 15 -36.63 3.49 -10.48
C ILE A 15 -35.54 2.54 -10.00
N VAL A 16 -34.47 2.45 -10.75
CA VAL A 16 -33.23 1.80 -10.30
C VAL A 16 -32.59 2.78 -9.31
N SER A 17 -32.74 2.52 -8.01
CA SER A 17 -31.91 3.17 -6.99
C SER A 17 -30.50 2.66 -7.19
N ALA A 18 -29.61 3.49 -7.74
CA ALA A 18 -28.20 3.26 -7.64
C ALA A 18 -27.83 3.32 -6.15
N GLN A 19 -27.48 2.19 -5.58
CA GLN A 19 -26.91 2.12 -4.24
C GLN A 19 -25.55 2.82 -4.34
N GLU A 20 -25.41 4.01 -3.76
CA GLU A 20 -24.09 4.62 -3.52
C GLU A 20 -23.34 3.61 -2.66
N GLY A 21 -22.37 2.93 -3.28
CA GLY A 21 -21.44 2.09 -2.54
C GLY A 21 -20.74 2.99 -1.53
N ASP A 22 -20.71 2.56 -0.28
CA ASP A 22 -19.93 3.21 0.78
C ASP A 22 -18.55 3.54 0.23
N SER A 23 -18.28 4.82 0.00
CA SER A 23 -16.96 5.28 -0.43
C SER A 23 -16.03 5.06 0.76
N ILE A 24 -15.26 3.98 0.74
CA ILE A 24 -14.21 3.74 1.72
C ILE A 24 -13.31 4.98 1.68
N SER A 25 -13.37 5.78 2.74
CA SER A 25 -12.53 6.96 2.88
C SER A 25 -11.07 6.51 2.89
N ARG A 26 -10.36 6.74 1.78
CA ARG A 26 -8.94 6.41 1.68
C ARG A 26 -8.16 7.27 2.66
N LYS A 27 -7.35 6.65 3.49
CA LYS A 27 -6.41 7.35 4.36
C LYS A 27 -5.42 8.13 3.49
N LYS A 28 -5.03 9.30 3.97
CA LYS A 28 -4.07 10.17 3.30
C LYS A 28 -2.94 10.51 4.27
N ILE A 29 -1.75 10.59 3.74
CA ILE A 29 -0.57 11.09 4.41
C ILE A 29 0.13 12.05 3.45
N ASP A 30 0.64 13.16 3.99
CA ASP A 30 1.40 14.12 3.22
C ASP A 30 2.91 13.84 3.41
N ALA A 31 3.60 13.60 2.30
CA ALA A 31 5.06 13.52 2.31
C ALA A 31 5.66 14.91 2.46
N ILE A 32 6.72 15.04 3.26
CA ILE A 32 7.39 16.31 3.53
C ILE A 32 8.64 16.42 2.67
N ARG A 33 8.83 17.59 2.06
CA ARG A 33 10.07 17.91 1.35
C ARG A 33 11.19 18.20 2.34
N ILE A 34 12.33 17.57 2.13
CA ILE A 34 13.54 17.73 2.92
C ILE A 34 14.67 18.32 2.09
N THR A 35 15.73 18.81 2.76
CA THR A 35 16.92 19.38 2.13
C THR A 35 18.13 18.52 2.25
N GLU A 36 18.13 17.56 3.15
CA GLU A 36 19.22 16.63 3.41
C GLU A 36 18.64 15.21 3.48
N ALA A 37 19.15 14.31 2.65
CA ALA A 37 18.69 12.93 2.58
C ALA A 37 19.02 12.18 3.89
N PRO A 38 18.11 11.31 4.40
CA PRO A 38 18.43 10.44 5.51
C PRO A 38 19.47 9.38 5.09
N LYS A 39 20.15 8.82 6.08
CA LYS A 39 20.91 7.60 5.86
C LYS A 39 19.97 6.43 5.65
N ILE A 40 20.36 5.55 4.78
CA ILE A 40 19.64 4.29 4.58
C ILE A 40 20.37 3.21 5.38
N ASP A 41 20.08 3.14 6.68
CA ASP A 41 20.75 2.22 7.62
C ASP A 41 19.77 1.51 8.58
N GLY A 42 18.45 1.70 8.37
CA GLY A 42 17.39 1.10 9.17
C GLY A 42 17.16 1.81 10.52
N VAL A 43 17.80 2.95 10.76
CA VAL A 43 17.64 3.73 11.99
C VAL A 43 17.00 5.08 11.64
N LEU A 44 15.91 5.44 12.31
CA LEU A 44 15.17 6.68 12.08
C LEU A 44 15.55 7.72 13.16
N ASP A 45 16.84 8.04 13.27
CA ASP A 45 17.35 8.97 14.30
C ASP A 45 17.55 10.41 13.80
N GLU A 46 17.43 10.66 12.49
CA GLU A 46 17.54 12.01 11.97
C GLU A 46 16.31 12.86 12.34
N LEU A 47 16.56 14.13 12.65
CA LEU A 47 15.51 15.07 13.06
C LEU A 47 14.40 15.27 12.01
N ILE A 48 14.69 15.00 10.74
CA ILE A 48 13.73 15.13 9.64
C ILE A 48 12.50 14.23 9.85
N TRP A 49 12.70 13.04 10.43
CA TRP A 49 11.61 12.11 10.69
C TRP A 49 10.60 12.63 11.73
N ASN A 50 11.04 13.51 12.65
CA ASN A 50 10.16 14.11 13.65
C ASN A 50 9.16 15.11 13.06
N SER A 51 9.48 15.70 11.90
CA SER A 51 8.61 16.63 11.19
C SER A 51 7.64 15.95 10.22
N ALA A 52 7.91 14.70 9.88
CA ALA A 52 7.09 13.96 8.93
C ALA A 52 5.77 13.51 9.55
N SER A 53 4.70 13.58 8.77
CA SER A 53 3.41 12.98 9.15
C SER A 53 3.56 11.48 9.35
N VAL A 54 2.82 10.92 10.31
CA VAL A 54 2.89 9.50 10.65
C VAL A 54 1.62 8.79 10.18
N ALA A 55 1.78 7.81 9.30
CA ALA A 55 0.72 6.86 8.98
C ALA A 55 0.66 5.77 10.07
N THR A 56 -0.51 5.60 10.64
CA THR A 56 -0.81 4.63 11.70
C THR A 56 -2.16 3.95 11.45
N ASN A 57 -2.61 3.15 12.42
CA ASN A 57 -3.90 2.47 12.37
C ASN A 57 -4.05 1.60 11.11
N PHE A 58 -3.00 0.86 10.80
CA PHE A 58 -3.06 -0.15 9.76
C PHE A 58 -4.08 -1.22 10.13
N ILE A 59 -4.60 -1.89 9.12
CA ILE A 59 -5.58 -2.96 9.26
C ILE A 59 -5.00 -4.24 8.68
N GLU A 60 -5.42 -5.36 9.24
CA GLU A 60 -5.07 -6.67 8.72
C GLU A 60 -5.69 -6.87 7.33
N ARG A 61 -4.91 -7.43 6.41
CA ARG A 61 -5.41 -7.82 5.09
C ARG A 61 -5.89 -9.27 5.09
N GLU A 62 -5.11 -10.14 5.67
CA GLU A 62 -5.36 -11.58 5.78
C GLU A 62 -4.88 -12.08 7.14
N PRO A 63 -5.56 -13.04 7.74
CA PRO A 63 -6.80 -13.70 7.32
C PRO A 63 -8.07 -12.89 7.61
N ASN A 64 -8.02 -11.81 8.40
CA ASN A 64 -9.20 -11.08 8.90
C ASN A 64 -9.26 -9.67 8.33
N ASN A 65 -9.46 -9.56 7.02
CA ASN A 65 -9.45 -8.29 6.30
C ASN A 65 -10.31 -7.21 6.98
N GLY A 66 -9.69 -6.04 7.19
CA GLY A 66 -10.32 -4.88 7.80
C GLY A 66 -10.25 -4.85 9.33
N THR A 67 -9.73 -5.88 9.97
CA THR A 67 -9.54 -5.91 11.43
C THR A 67 -8.37 -4.99 11.82
N PRO A 68 -8.54 -4.12 12.84
CA PRO A 68 -7.41 -3.36 13.38
C PRO A 68 -6.33 -4.28 13.93
N ILE A 69 -5.07 -3.96 13.65
CA ILE A 69 -3.95 -4.70 14.25
C ILE A 69 -3.85 -4.38 15.75
N PRO A 70 -3.44 -5.34 16.59
CA PRO A 70 -3.23 -5.10 18.01
C PRO A 70 -2.17 -4.03 18.27
N ASP A 71 -2.31 -3.26 19.35
CA ASP A 71 -1.35 -2.22 19.75
C ASP A 71 0.08 -2.77 19.91
N SER A 72 0.20 -4.03 20.28
CA SER A 72 1.51 -4.70 20.40
C SER A 72 2.23 -4.91 19.08
N LEU A 73 1.50 -4.85 17.96
CA LEU A 73 2.02 -4.94 16.58
C LEU A 73 1.92 -3.58 15.87
N HIS A 74 1.89 -2.49 16.64
CA HIS A 74 1.76 -1.14 16.10
C HIS A 74 2.83 -0.83 15.06
N THR A 75 2.38 -0.31 13.93
CA THR A 75 3.24 0.09 12.82
C THR A 75 3.10 1.58 12.56
N GLU A 76 4.20 2.25 12.37
CA GLU A 76 4.30 3.64 11.97
C GLU A 76 5.08 3.75 10.67
N VAL A 77 4.57 4.54 9.72
CA VAL A 77 5.28 4.83 8.48
C VAL A 77 5.35 6.33 8.26
N ARG A 78 6.51 6.82 7.88
CA ARG A 78 6.78 8.20 7.53
C ARG A 78 7.29 8.28 6.11
N ILE A 79 6.96 9.36 5.41
CA ILE A 79 7.37 9.57 4.03
C ILE A 79 7.96 10.97 3.91
N VAL A 80 9.19 11.04 3.41
CA VAL A 80 9.84 12.30 3.06
C VAL A 80 10.43 12.20 1.66
N TYR A 81 10.71 13.33 1.03
CA TYR A 81 11.29 13.36 -0.31
C TYR A 81 12.19 14.56 -0.53
N ASP A 82 13.10 14.45 -1.49
CA ASP A 82 13.93 15.55 -2.00
C ASP A 82 13.96 15.52 -3.55
N ASP A 83 14.95 16.17 -4.14
CA ASP A 83 15.12 16.18 -5.60
C ASP A 83 15.73 14.88 -6.16
N LEU A 84 16.22 14.00 -5.29
CA LEU A 84 16.89 12.76 -5.66
C LEU A 84 16.00 11.52 -5.47
N GLY A 85 15.05 11.58 -4.52
CA GLY A 85 14.25 10.41 -4.22
C GLY A 85 13.10 10.63 -3.24
N ILE A 86 12.39 9.55 -3.00
CA ILE A 86 11.38 9.41 -1.96
C ILE A 86 11.89 8.39 -0.93
N TYR A 87 11.74 8.71 0.33
CA TYR A 87 12.25 7.92 1.45
C TYR A 87 11.10 7.48 2.35
N PHE A 88 11.10 6.22 2.70
CA PHE A 88 10.12 5.60 3.59
C PHE A 88 10.82 5.16 4.87
N GLY A 89 10.37 5.68 6.00
CA GLY A 89 10.80 5.23 7.31
C GLY A 89 9.67 4.45 7.98
N ALA A 90 9.89 3.19 8.30
CA ALA A 90 8.91 2.33 8.94
C ALA A 90 9.43 1.80 10.28
N ILE A 91 8.58 1.87 11.31
CA ILE A 91 8.80 1.22 12.60
C ILE A 91 7.67 0.22 12.78
N MET A 92 8.02 -1.05 12.88
CA MET A 92 7.10 -2.16 13.07
C MET A 92 7.41 -2.86 14.39
N ASN A 93 6.50 -2.74 15.35
CA ASN A 93 6.69 -3.34 16.67
C ASN A 93 6.24 -4.80 16.63
N ASP A 94 7.08 -5.68 17.15
CA ASP A 94 6.74 -7.06 17.45
C ASP A 94 7.26 -7.44 18.84
N PRO A 95 6.38 -7.79 19.80
CA PRO A 95 6.79 -8.20 21.14
C PRO A 95 7.53 -9.54 21.13
N ASN A 96 7.46 -10.29 20.03
CA ASN A 96 8.06 -11.61 19.91
C ASN A 96 9.08 -11.70 18.78
N THR A 97 10.12 -10.87 18.87
CA THR A 97 11.16 -10.76 17.86
C THR A 97 11.87 -12.08 17.51
N SER A 98 11.79 -13.10 18.42
CA SER A 98 12.33 -14.43 18.14
C SER A 98 11.53 -15.23 17.11
N LYS A 99 10.32 -14.79 16.78
CA LYS A 99 9.46 -15.42 15.77
C LYS A 99 9.49 -14.70 14.42
N ILE A 100 10.16 -13.56 14.32
CA ILE A 100 10.34 -12.87 13.05
C ILE A 100 11.07 -13.82 12.11
N ALA A 101 10.41 -14.16 11.01
CA ALA A 101 11.01 -14.97 9.97
C ALA A 101 12.03 -14.12 9.21
N LYS A 102 13.29 -14.55 9.22
CA LYS A 102 14.42 -13.84 8.60
C LYS A 102 15.46 -14.84 8.12
N GLU A 103 15.33 -15.26 6.91
CA GLU A 103 16.26 -16.15 6.24
C GLU A 103 17.01 -15.38 5.16
N LEU A 104 18.31 -15.45 5.12
CA LEU A 104 19.08 -14.78 4.09
C LEU A 104 19.02 -15.59 2.80
N THR A 105 18.37 -15.04 1.80
CA THR A 105 18.23 -15.57 0.46
C THR A 105 18.98 -14.72 -0.57
N GLU A 106 18.95 -15.09 -1.83
CA GLU A 106 19.45 -14.26 -2.92
C GLU A 106 18.47 -13.07 -3.18
N ARG A 107 18.95 -11.99 -3.80
CA ARG A 107 18.09 -10.93 -4.29
C ARG A 107 16.97 -11.50 -5.16
N ASP A 108 15.78 -10.96 -5.04
CA ASP A 108 14.55 -11.36 -5.74
C ASP A 108 13.98 -12.73 -5.30
N ASP A 109 14.47 -13.26 -4.18
CA ASP A 109 13.88 -14.41 -3.49
C ASP A 109 13.53 -14.02 -2.04
N ILE A 110 12.26 -13.76 -1.79
CA ILE A 110 11.78 -13.37 -0.44
C ILE A 110 11.51 -14.54 0.49
N GLY A 111 11.56 -15.78 -0.01
CA GLY A 111 11.34 -16.98 0.79
C GLY A 111 10.00 -16.95 1.54
N ASN A 112 10.06 -17.30 2.84
CA ASN A 112 8.92 -17.20 3.77
C ASN A 112 9.15 -16.13 4.85
N ASP A 113 9.94 -15.11 4.54
CA ASP A 113 10.34 -14.09 5.48
C ASP A 113 9.23 -13.08 5.78
N ASP A 114 9.31 -12.47 6.96
CA ASP A 114 8.59 -11.23 7.23
C ASP A 114 9.21 -10.09 6.40
N PHE A 115 8.37 -9.21 5.87
CA PHE A 115 8.83 -8.15 4.98
C PHE A 115 8.02 -6.87 5.11
N PHE A 116 8.61 -5.77 4.70
CA PHE A 116 7.95 -4.50 4.46
C PHE A 116 7.77 -4.30 2.95
N PHE A 117 6.57 -3.88 2.56
CA PHE A 117 6.17 -3.77 1.17
C PHE A 117 5.64 -2.38 0.84
N ILE A 118 6.09 -1.83 -0.28
CA ILE A 118 5.64 -0.55 -0.83
C ILE A 118 5.16 -0.75 -2.25
N LEU A 119 3.97 -0.23 -2.55
CA LEU A 119 3.43 -0.16 -3.90
C LEU A 119 3.33 1.31 -4.32
N LEU A 120 4.12 1.70 -5.32
CA LEU A 120 4.17 3.06 -5.85
C LEU A 120 3.49 3.14 -7.21
N ASN A 121 2.41 3.93 -7.29
CA ASN A 121 1.81 4.35 -8.55
C ASN A 121 2.25 5.78 -8.85
N GLY A 122 3.37 5.94 -9.56
CA GLY A 122 3.95 7.25 -9.86
C GLY A 122 3.14 8.08 -10.87
N TYR A 123 2.24 7.46 -11.62
CA TYR A 123 1.43 8.13 -12.65
C TYR A 123 0.00 8.43 -12.19
N ASN A 124 -0.39 7.91 -11.02
CA ASN A 124 -1.77 8.02 -10.50
C ASN A 124 -2.85 7.57 -11.51
N ASP A 125 -2.50 6.62 -12.38
CA ASP A 125 -3.34 6.12 -13.48
C ASP A 125 -4.06 4.82 -13.15
N HIS A 126 -3.74 4.21 -11.99
CA HIS A 126 -4.21 2.89 -11.55
C HIS A 126 -3.88 1.74 -12.53
N GLN A 127 -2.96 1.96 -13.47
CA GLN A 127 -2.58 0.96 -14.49
C GLN A 127 -1.17 0.44 -14.29
N GLN A 128 -0.26 1.29 -13.82
CA GLN A 128 1.13 0.92 -13.60
C GLN A 128 1.54 1.24 -12.16
N SER A 129 2.23 0.30 -11.54
CA SER A 129 2.82 0.46 -10.22
C SER A 129 4.18 -0.22 -10.16
N PHE A 130 4.99 0.20 -9.21
CA PHE A 130 6.26 -0.42 -8.88
C PHE A 130 6.17 -0.98 -7.47
N GLU A 131 6.63 -2.19 -7.31
CA GLU A 131 6.67 -2.90 -6.05
C GLU A 131 8.09 -2.95 -5.52
N PHE A 132 8.23 -2.73 -4.22
CA PHE A 132 9.48 -2.78 -3.50
C PHE A 132 9.26 -3.52 -2.20
N ILE A 133 10.00 -4.59 -2.00
CA ILE A 133 9.95 -5.40 -0.79
C ILE A 133 11.35 -5.46 -0.19
N VAL A 134 11.41 -5.28 1.14
CA VAL A 134 12.60 -5.58 1.92
C VAL A 134 12.23 -6.56 3.01
N THR A 135 12.92 -7.68 3.10
CA THR A 135 12.69 -8.68 4.13
C THR A 135 13.34 -8.29 5.45
N ALA A 136 12.94 -8.94 6.54
CA ALA A 136 13.57 -8.76 7.85
C ALA A 136 15.06 -9.16 7.86
N ALA A 137 15.53 -9.92 6.87
CA ALA A 137 16.94 -10.23 6.65
C ALA A 137 17.66 -9.20 5.76
N GLY A 138 16.96 -8.18 5.23
CA GLY A 138 17.52 -7.16 4.34
C GLY A 138 17.59 -7.59 2.87
N VAL A 139 16.90 -8.67 2.48
CA VAL A 139 16.83 -9.08 1.07
C VAL A 139 15.86 -8.17 0.34
N GLN A 140 16.28 -7.67 -0.81
CA GLN A 140 15.48 -6.81 -1.69
C GLN A 140 14.81 -7.63 -2.78
N TRP A 141 13.56 -7.29 -3.06
CA TRP A 141 12.81 -7.78 -4.20
C TRP A 141 12.03 -6.62 -4.82
N ASP A 142 11.95 -6.58 -6.13
CA ASP A 142 11.17 -5.57 -6.84
C ASP A 142 10.48 -6.12 -8.09
N ALA A 143 9.39 -5.45 -8.47
CA ALA A 143 8.64 -5.78 -9.67
C ALA A 143 7.93 -4.56 -10.23
N LYS A 144 7.48 -4.69 -11.46
CA LYS A 144 6.58 -3.76 -12.11
C LYS A 144 5.21 -4.41 -12.33
N LEU A 145 4.14 -3.75 -11.87
CA LEU A 145 2.78 -4.11 -12.22
C LEU A 145 2.28 -3.32 -13.41
N THR A 146 1.66 -4.00 -14.36
CA THR A 146 0.98 -3.35 -15.48
C THR A 146 -0.37 -4.03 -15.70
N ASN A 147 -1.47 -3.30 -15.51
CA ASN A 147 -2.83 -3.82 -15.62
C ASN A 147 -3.06 -5.09 -14.78
N GLY A 148 -2.49 -5.15 -13.58
CA GLY A 148 -2.61 -6.28 -12.66
C GLY A 148 -1.71 -7.48 -12.97
N ASN A 149 -0.85 -7.39 -14.00
CA ASN A 149 0.16 -8.39 -14.29
C ASN A 149 1.50 -7.95 -13.70
N GLU A 150 2.08 -8.81 -12.89
CA GLU A 150 3.39 -8.61 -12.28
C GLU A 150 4.50 -9.07 -13.22
N ASP A 151 5.52 -8.24 -13.35
CA ASP A 151 6.77 -8.53 -14.05
C ASP A 151 7.94 -8.41 -13.07
N SER A 152 8.32 -9.52 -12.49
CA SER A 152 9.46 -9.64 -11.56
C SER A 152 10.81 -9.65 -12.25
N SER A 153 10.86 -9.64 -13.58
CA SER A 153 12.10 -9.45 -14.33
C SER A 153 12.54 -7.99 -14.39
N TRP A 154 11.64 -7.07 -14.04
CA TRP A 154 11.99 -5.66 -13.88
C TRP A 154 12.87 -5.47 -12.65
N ASN A 155 13.93 -4.71 -12.79
CA ASN A 155 14.92 -4.51 -11.73
C ASN A 155 15.18 -3.01 -11.54
N GLY A 156 14.82 -2.50 -10.37
CA GLY A 156 15.02 -1.12 -9.96
C GLY A 156 16.37 -0.91 -9.25
N VAL A 157 16.84 0.33 -9.27
CA VAL A 157 17.96 0.74 -8.41
C VAL A 157 17.40 1.49 -7.22
N TRP A 158 17.47 0.90 -6.06
CA TRP A 158 17.00 1.46 -4.80
C TRP A 158 17.80 0.95 -3.61
N TYR A 159 17.63 1.55 -2.45
CA TYR A 159 18.40 1.27 -1.24
C TYR A 159 17.46 0.95 -0.07
N SER A 160 17.85 0.01 0.77
CA SER A 160 17.15 -0.36 2.00
C SER A 160 18.12 -0.73 3.12
#